data_324e06c61a0c11d14a59c275ff157297
#
_entry.id   324e06c61a0c11d14a59c275ff157297
#
_cell.length_a   1.000
_cell.length_b   1.000
_cell.length_c   1.000
_cell.angle_alpha   90.00
_cell.angle_beta   90.00
_cell.angle_gamma   90.00
#
_symmetry.space_group_name_H-M   'P 1'
#
loop_
_entity.id
_entity.type
_entity.pdbx_description
1 polymer ?
#
loop_
_entity_poly.entity_id
_entity_poly.type
_entity_poly.pdbx_seq_one_letter_code
_entity_poly.pdbx_strand_id
1 'polypeptide(L)'
;EVQLVESGAEVKKPGASVKVSCKASGYTFTGYYMHWVRQAPGQGLEWMGWINPNSGGTNYAPKFQGRVTMTRDTSISTAYMELTGLRSDDTAVYYCARSITLIVNFAYWGQGTLVTVSS
;
A
#
# COMPACT_ATOMS: atom_id res chain seq x y z
N GLU A 1 -18.55 -8.21 7.33
CA GLU A 1 -18.23 -6.85 6.88
C GLU A 1 -16.85 -6.80 6.25
N VAL A 2 -16.65 -5.88 5.34
CA VAL A 2 -15.35 -5.69 4.69
C VAL A 2 -14.38 -5.05 5.68
N GLN A 3 -13.20 -5.66 5.82
CA GLN A 3 -12.11 -5.10 6.63
C GLN A 3 -10.79 -5.20 5.90
N LEU A 4 -9.97 -4.16 6.04
CA LEU A 4 -8.60 -4.10 5.57
C LEU A 4 -7.73 -3.72 6.78
N VAL A 5 -6.88 -4.65 7.21
CA VAL A 5 -6.06 -4.46 8.42
C VAL A 5 -4.60 -4.44 8.03
N GLU A 6 -3.94 -3.33 8.31
CA GLU A 6 -2.54 -3.11 7.93
C GLU A 6 -1.60 -3.44 9.08
N SER A 7 -0.35 -3.71 8.74
CA SER A 7 0.73 -3.94 9.71
C SER A 7 1.03 -2.67 10.50
N GLY A 8 1.77 -2.84 11.60
CA GLY A 8 2.06 -1.76 12.55
C GLY A 8 3.07 -0.74 12.07
N ALA A 9 3.12 0.39 12.78
CA ALA A 9 4.04 1.48 12.49
C ALA A 9 5.50 1.02 12.52
N GLU A 10 6.32 1.65 11.68
CA GLU A 10 7.75 1.31 11.58
C GLU A 10 8.61 2.56 11.54
N VAL A 11 9.80 2.46 12.12
CA VAL A 11 10.84 3.49 12.04
C VAL A 11 12.01 2.89 11.27
N LYS A 12 12.41 3.56 10.20
CA LYS A 12 13.48 3.10 9.32
C LYS A 12 14.55 4.18 9.16
N LYS A 13 15.75 3.76 8.79
CA LYS A 13 16.84 4.68 8.47
C LYS A 13 16.84 4.98 6.98
N PRO A 14 17.36 6.15 6.55
CA PRO A 14 17.53 6.43 5.13
C PRO A 14 18.31 5.31 4.42
N GLY A 15 17.87 4.96 3.23
CA GLY A 15 18.44 3.88 2.43
C GLY A 15 17.86 2.51 2.71
N ALA A 16 17.12 2.33 3.80
CA ALA A 16 16.50 1.05 4.14
C ALA A 16 15.27 0.78 3.26
N SER A 17 14.67 -0.37 3.47
CA SER A 17 13.40 -0.76 2.83
C SER A 17 12.33 -1.00 3.89
N VAL A 18 11.07 -0.80 3.53
CA VAL A 18 9.92 -1.13 4.37
C VAL A 18 8.94 -1.97 3.57
N LYS A 19 8.31 -2.94 4.23
CA LYS A 19 7.25 -3.75 3.63
C LYS A 19 6.03 -3.68 4.53
N VAL A 20 4.95 -3.13 3.98
CA VAL A 20 3.67 -2.97 4.67
C VAL A 20 2.72 -4.04 4.17
N SER A 21 1.98 -4.69 5.07
CA SER A 21 0.97 -5.68 4.72
C SER A 21 -0.43 -5.13 4.92
N CYS A 22 -1.38 -5.69 4.17
CA CYS A 22 -2.79 -5.34 4.23
C CYS A 22 -3.59 -6.64 4.11
N LYS A 23 -4.15 -7.10 5.22
CA LYS A 23 -4.97 -8.32 5.25
C LYS A 23 -6.42 -7.97 5.04
N ALA A 24 -7.02 -8.58 4.01
CA ALA A 24 -8.40 -8.36 3.64
C ALA A 24 -9.29 -9.45 4.20
N SER A 25 -10.51 -9.09 4.58
CA SER A 25 -11.54 -10.04 5.00
C SER A 25 -12.93 -9.52 4.67
N GLY A 26 -13.91 -10.42 4.62
CA GLY A 26 -15.30 -10.06 4.41
C GLY A 26 -15.70 -9.91 2.94
N TYR A 27 -14.83 -10.28 2.00
CA TYR A 27 -15.13 -10.26 0.57
C TYR A 27 -14.18 -11.18 -0.19
N THR A 28 -14.44 -11.38 -1.47
CA THR A 28 -13.58 -12.20 -2.33
C THR A 28 -12.34 -11.38 -2.71
N PHE A 29 -11.21 -11.71 -2.11
CA PHE A 29 -9.96 -10.96 -2.25
C PHE A 29 -9.55 -10.77 -3.71
N THR A 30 -9.69 -11.83 -4.54
CA THR A 30 -9.27 -11.77 -5.95
C THR A 30 -10.24 -11.02 -6.85
N GLY A 31 -11.36 -10.55 -6.31
CA GLY A 31 -12.39 -9.85 -7.10
C GLY A 31 -12.23 -8.33 -7.18
N TYR A 32 -11.25 -7.75 -6.50
CA TYR A 32 -11.09 -6.30 -6.40
C TYR A 32 -9.63 -5.92 -6.49
N TYR A 33 -9.33 -4.80 -7.16
CA TYR A 33 -7.98 -4.23 -7.14
C TYR A 33 -7.64 -3.74 -5.75
N MET A 34 -6.36 -3.85 -5.39
CA MET A 34 -5.83 -3.26 -4.17
C MET A 34 -4.90 -2.12 -4.55
N HIS A 35 -5.26 -0.91 -4.16
CA HIS A 35 -4.46 0.29 -4.38
C HIS A 35 -3.66 0.62 -3.13
N TRP A 36 -2.55 1.29 -3.33
CA TRP A 36 -1.75 1.85 -2.24
C TRP A 36 -1.64 3.35 -2.43
N VAL A 37 -1.90 4.09 -1.35
CA VAL A 37 -1.93 5.56 -1.32
C VAL A 37 -1.19 5.98 -0.05
N ARG A 38 -0.44 7.07 -0.12
CA ARG A 38 0.24 7.59 1.07
C ARG A 38 -0.11 9.05 1.31
N GLN A 39 0.08 9.48 2.53
CA GLN A 39 -0.09 10.89 2.91
C GLN A 39 1.06 11.32 3.82
N ALA A 40 1.91 12.18 3.31
CA ALA A 40 2.99 12.80 4.08
C ALA A 40 2.42 13.93 4.95
N PRO A 41 3.10 14.29 6.05
CA PRO A 41 2.64 15.36 6.95
C PRO A 41 2.39 16.66 6.18
N GLY A 42 1.19 17.22 6.35
CA GLY A 42 0.82 18.48 5.72
C GLY A 42 0.58 18.41 4.22
N GLN A 43 0.62 17.22 3.63
CA GLN A 43 0.44 17.03 2.19
C GLN A 43 -0.90 16.34 1.90
N GLY A 44 -1.30 16.34 0.62
CA GLY A 44 -2.47 15.58 0.18
C GLY A 44 -2.17 14.11 0.00
N LEU A 45 -3.21 13.35 -0.34
CA LEU A 45 -3.06 11.93 -0.68
C LEU A 45 -2.28 11.79 -1.99
N GLU A 46 -1.40 10.78 -2.03
CA GLU A 46 -0.57 10.50 -3.19
C GLU A 46 -0.74 9.03 -3.57
N TRP A 47 -1.28 8.79 -4.76
CA TRP A 47 -1.47 7.44 -5.26
C TRP A 47 -0.13 6.82 -5.67
N MET A 48 0.10 5.57 -5.23
CA MET A 48 1.36 4.86 -5.49
C MET A 48 1.23 3.81 -6.58
N GLY A 49 0.07 3.17 -6.69
CA GLY A 49 -0.15 2.11 -7.67
C GLY A 49 -1.24 1.15 -7.23
N TRP A 50 -1.45 0.12 -8.06
CA TRP A 50 -2.39 -0.96 -7.73
C TRP A 50 -1.81 -2.32 -8.09
N ILE A 51 -2.35 -3.34 -7.45
CA ILE A 51 -2.14 -4.74 -7.80
C ILE A 51 -3.50 -5.39 -8.07
N ASN A 52 -3.54 -6.24 -9.10
CA ASN A 52 -4.66 -7.14 -9.34
C ASN A 52 -4.39 -8.44 -8.57
N PRO A 53 -5.11 -8.72 -7.48
CA PRO A 53 -4.80 -9.89 -6.66
C PRO A 53 -5.02 -11.22 -7.38
N ASN A 54 -5.84 -11.24 -8.43
CA ASN A 54 -6.09 -12.45 -9.19
C ASN A 54 -4.88 -12.82 -10.06
N SER A 55 -4.38 -11.88 -10.82
CA SER A 55 -3.28 -12.12 -11.77
C SER A 55 -1.90 -11.83 -11.18
N GLY A 56 -1.83 -10.99 -10.16
CA GLY A 56 -0.56 -10.45 -9.66
C GLY A 56 -0.04 -9.29 -10.47
N GLY A 57 -0.76 -8.87 -11.51
CA GLY A 57 -0.38 -7.72 -12.33
C GLY A 57 -0.39 -6.43 -11.53
N THR A 58 0.54 -5.53 -11.85
CA THR A 58 0.72 -4.27 -11.12
C THR A 58 0.82 -3.10 -12.08
N ASN A 59 0.51 -1.92 -11.56
CA ASN A 59 0.75 -0.65 -12.26
C ASN A 59 1.17 0.38 -11.21
N TYR A 60 2.36 0.93 -11.38
CA TYR A 60 2.93 1.88 -10.41
C TYR A 60 2.88 3.29 -10.95
N ALA A 61 2.64 4.26 -10.07
CA ALA A 61 2.77 5.66 -10.43
C ALA A 61 4.22 5.95 -10.86
N PRO A 62 4.43 6.82 -11.87
CA PRO A 62 5.78 7.08 -12.39
C PRO A 62 6.79 7.46 -11.31
N LYS A 63 6.36 8.21 -10.31
CA LYS A 63 7.22 8.66 -9.21
C LYS A 63 7.83 7.49 -8.45
N PHE A 64 7.13 6.34 -8.38
CA PHE A 64 7.55 5.19 -7.58
C PHE A 64 8.12 4.05 -8.42
N GLN A 65 8.10 4.15 -9.75
CA GLN A 65 8.68 3.14 -10.63
C GLN A 65 10.15 2.90 -10.25
N GLY A 66 10.49 1.62 -10.08
CA GLY A 66 11.83 1.21 -9.69
C GLY A 66 12.11 1.23 -8.19
N ARG A 67 11.20 1.79 -7.36
CA ARG A 67 11.36 1.82 -5.92
C ARG A 67 10.30 1.01 -5.18
N VAL A 68 9.15 0.76 -5.79
CA VAL A 68 8.03 0.08 -5.15
C VAL A 68 7.80 -1.28 -5.80
N THR A 69 7.44 -2.25 -4.98
CA THR A 69 7.01 -3.58 -5.43
C THR A 69 5.74 -3.94 -4.67
N MET A 70 4.69 -4.25 -5.42
CA MET A 70 3.43 -4.72 -4.84
C MET A 70 3.28 -6.20 -5.13
N THR A 71 2.97 -6.97 -4.10
CA THR A 71 2.77 -8.42 -4.18
C THR A 71 1.52 -8.80 -3.40
N ARG A 72 1.11 -10.07 -3.52
CA ARG A 72 0.00 -10.59 -2.74
C ARG A 72 0.19 -12.08 -2.45
N ASP A 73 -0.43 -12.52 -1.38
CA ASP A 73 -0.56 -13.95 -1.04
C ASP A 73 -2.05 -14.25 -0.93
N THR A 74 -2.60 -14.90 -1.96
CA THR A 74 -4.04 -15.19 -2.02
C THR A 74 -4.47 -16.19 -0.94
N SER A 75 -3.58 -17.06 -0.49
CA SER A 75 -3.90 -18.06 0.52
C SER A 75 -4.26 -17.44 1.87
N ILE A 76 -3.77 -16.24 2.15
CA ILE A 76 -4.07 -15.50 3.39
C ILE A 76 -4.72 -14.14 3.10
N SER A 77 -5.18 -13.92 1.88
CA SER A 77 -5.88 -12.68 1.47
C SER A 77 -5.12 -11.42 1.86
N THR A 78 -3.80 -11.42 1.64
CA THR A 78 -2.95 -10.32 2.07
C THR A 78 -2.22 -9.71 0.88
N ALA A 79 -2.24 -8.39 0.81
CA ALA A 79 -1.46 -7.60 -0.15
C ALA A 79 -0.28 -6.97 0.57
N TYR A 80 0.81 -6.77 -0.17
CA TYR A 80 2.05 -6.19 0.36
C TYR A 80 2.51 -5.04 -0.53
N MET A 81 3.11 -4.04 0.09
CA MET A 81 3.79 -2.95 -0.59
C MET A 81 5.19 -2.81 0.00
N GLU A 82 6.21 -2.92 -0.84
CA GLU A 82 7.60 -2.72 -0.41
C GLU A 82 8.16 -1.48 -1.10
N LEU A 83 8.71 -0.58 -0.30
CA LEU A 83 9.36 0.64 -0.80
C LEU A 83 10.83 0.61 -0.40
N THR A 84 11.70 0.77 -1.39
CA THR A 84 13.15 0.69 -1.19
C THR A 84 13.80 2.06 -1.29
N GLY A 85 15.05 2.16 -0.83
CA GLY A 85 15.81 3.40 -0.90
C GLY A 85 15.12 4.54 -0.17
N LEU A 86 14.67 4.28 1.06
CA LEU A 86 13.86 5.25 1.81
C LEU A 86 14.61 6.55 2.06
N ARG A 87 13.89 7.66 1.94
CA ARG A 87 14.37 9.00 2.22
C ARG A 87 13.45 9.66 3.24
N SER A 88 13.90 10.77 3.82
CA SER A 88 13.10 11.49 4.82
C SER A 88 11.73 11.90 4.29
N ASP A 89 11.63 12.23 3.00
CA ASP A 89 10.36 12.63 2.39
C ASP A 89 9.43 11.44 2.11
N ASP A 90 9.85 10.21 2.41
CA ASP A 90 8.99 9.03 2.40
C ASP A 90 8.26 8.84 3.73
N THR A 91 8.55 9.66 4.75
CA THR A 91 7.80 9.65 5.99
C THR A 91 6.35 10.01 5.70
N ALA A 92 5.45 9.07 5.98
CA ALA A 92 4.05 9.20 5.62
C ALA A 92 3.22 8.12 6.29
N VAL A 93 1.90 8.27 6.25
CA VAL A 93 0.98 7.19 6.55
C VAL A 93 0.64 6.52 5.22
N TYR A 94 0.81 5.20 5.17
CA TYR A 94 0.56 4.39 3.98
C TYR A 94 -0.74 3.62 4.14
N TYR A 95 -1.62 3.72 3.14
CA TYR A 95 -2.95 3.11 3.15
C TYR A 95 -3.09 2.12 2.01
N CYS A 96 -3.72 0.99 2.27
CA CYS A 96 -4.30 0.15 1.23
C CYS A 96 -5.77 0.52 1.08
N ALA A 97 -6.29 0.40 -0.14
CA ALA A 97 -7.68 0.74 -0.43
C ALA A 97 -8.21 -0.16 -1.55
N ARG A 98 -9.44 -0.61 -1.38
CA ARG A 98 -10.09 -1.55 -2.32
C ARG A 98 -10.88 -0.81 -3.39
N SER A 99 -10.79 -1.28 -4.64
CA SER A 99 -11.62 -0.77 -5.74
C SER A 99 -11.96 -1.89 -6.71
N ILE A 100 -13.17 -1.85 -7.27
CA ILE A 100 -13.56 -2.78 -8.35
C ILE A 100 -13.07 -2.30 -9.71
N THR A 101 -12.59 -1.05 -9.80
CA THR A 101 -12.13 -0.44 -11.03
C THR A 101 -10.74 0.12 -10.85
N LEU A 102 -10.15 0.63 -11.93
CA LEU A 102 -8.87 1.32 -11.89
C LEU A 102 -9.00 2.79 -11.45
N ILE A 103 -10.24 3.24 -11.21
CA ILE A 103 -10.51 4.62 -10.77
C ILE A 103 -10.13 4.76 -9.31
N VAL A 104 -9.46 5.87 -8.98
CA VAL A 104 -8.99 6.19 -7.63
C VAL A 104 -10.15 6.83 -6.85
N ASN A 105 -11.12 6.00 -6.46
CA ASN A 105 -12.26 6.40 -5.65
C ASN A 105 -12.61 5.20 -4.77
N PHE A 106 -12.22 5.27 -3.50
CA PHE A 106 -12.22 4.10 -2.63
C PHE A 106 -13.29 4.20 -1.55
N ALA A 107 -14.12 3.14 -1.45
CA ALA A 107 -15.12 3.02 -0.38
C ALA A 107 -14.53 2.41 0.89
N TYR A 108 -13.49 1.57 0.76
CA TYR A 108 -12.90 0.85 1.89
C TYR A 108 -11.39 1.07 1.93
N TRP A 109 -10.90 1.45 3.11
CA TRP A 109 -9.50 1.77 3.36
C TRP A 109 -8.98 0.95 4.54
N GLY A 110 -7.70 0.61 4.53
CA GLY A 110 -7.01 0.17 5.73
C GLY A 110 -6.90 1.32 6.73
N GLN A 111 -6.48 0.99 7.96
CA GLN A 111 -6.37 2.00 9.02
C GLN A 111 -5.16 2.92 8.88
N GLY A 112 -4.26 2.57 7.99
CA GLY A 112 -3.02 3.30 7.77
C GLY A 112 -1.85 2.74 8.57
N THR A 113 -0.66 2.83 7.98
CA THR A 113 0.60 2.43 8.62
C THR A 113 1.55 3.62 8.57
N LEU A 114 1.92 4.14 9.74
CA LEU A 114 2.92 5.21 9.80
C LEU A 114 4.31 4.62 9.59
N VAL A 115 5.02 5.14 8.60
CA VAL A 115 6.43 4.85 8.37
C VAL A 115 7.21 6.14 8.57
N THR A 116 8.13 6.13 9.52
CA THR A 116 9.01 7.28 9.80
C THR A 116 10.41 6.95 9.35
N VAL A 117 10.99 7.80 8.51
CA VAL A 117 12.37 7.66 8.05
C VAL A 117 13.20 8.71 8.76
N SER A 118 14.09 8.27 9.63
CA SER A 118 14.84 9.14 10.52
C SER A 118 16.30 8.68 10.65
N SER A 119 17.19 9.65 10.53
CA SER A 119 18.64 9.39 10.68
C SER A 119 19.02 8.94 12.08
#